data_444a249ac2bb082d2a02fcabc67eb6d5
#
_entry.id   444a249ac2bb082d2a02fcabc67eb6d5
#
_cell.length_a   1.000
_cell.length_b   1.000
_cell.length_c   1.000
_cell.angle_alpha   90.00
_cell.angle_beta   90.00
_cell.angle_gamma   90.00
#
_symmetry.space_group_name_H-M   'P 1'
#
loop_
_entity.id
_entity.type
_entity.pdbx_description
1 polymer ?
#
loop_
_entity_poly.entity_id
_entity_poly.type
_entity_poly.pdbx_seq_one_letter_code
_entity_poly.pdbx_strand_id
1 'polypeptide(L)' 'MSRDNAIKAVQRLIRLYLSKHGYHVEQSGQQWQWRRDGAAATPADNELTAILAASEALIRASVGTAAA' A
#
# COMPACT_ATOMS: atom_id res chain seq x y z
N MET A 1 17.54 17.18 9.73
CA MET A 1 16.35 16.45 9.23
C MET A 1 16.19 15.18 10.05
N SER A 2 15.02 14.96 10.60
CA SER A 2 14.81 13.79 11.45
C SER A 2 14.61 12.54 10.60
N ARG A 3 14.95 11.39 11.21
CA ARG A 3 14.75 10.08 10.57
C ARG A 3 13.27 9.84 10.28
N ASP A 4 12.38 10.31 11.17
CA ASP A 4 10.95 10.13 11.01
C ASP A 4 10.43 10.84 9.75
N ASN A 5 10.95 12.02 9.45
CA ASN A 5 10.54 12.76 8.25
C ASN A 5 10.97 12.01 6.98
N ALA A 6 12.17 11.42 6.99
CA ALA A 6 12.64 10.64 5.86
C ALA A 6 11.78 9.39 5.64
N ILE A 7 11.42 8.70 6.72
CA ILE A 7 10.57 7.51 6.65
C ILE A 7 9.20 7.87 6.08
N LYS A 8 8.60 8.97 6.56
CA LYS A 8 7.29 9.41 6.07
C LYS A 8 7.33 9.80 4.60
N ALA A 9 8.42 10.43 4.16
CA ALA A 9 8.58 10.79 2.76
C ALA A 9 8.64 9.55 1.87
N VAL A 10 9.38 8.53 2.30
CA VAL A 10 9.48 7.27 1.56
C VAL A 10 8.10 6.58 1.51
N GLN A 11 7.39 6.53 2.62
CA GLN A 11 6.06 5.94 2.66
C GLN A 11 5.11 6.65 1.71
N ARG A 12 5.19 7.98 1.65
CA ARG A 12 4.33 8.75 0.73
C ARG A 12 4.63 8.41 -0.72
N LEU A 13 5.91 8.29 -1.08
CA LEU A 13 6.29 7.92 -2.43
C LEU A 13 5.78 6.53 -2.80
N ILE A 14 5.91 5.58 -1.88
CA ILE A 14 5.42 4.22 -2.11
C ILE A 14 3.91 4.22 -2.30
N ARG A 15 3.19 4.98 -1.49
CA ARG A 15 1.73 5.07 -1.62
C ARG A 15 1.32 5.66 -2.97
N LEU A 16 2.04 6.67 -3.45
CA LEU A 16 1.78 7.24 -4.76
C LEU A 16 2.02 6.21 -5.86
N TYR A 17 3.11 5.45 -5.75
CA TYR A 17 3.41 4.39 -6.70
C TYR A 17 2.30 3.34 -6.72
N LEU A 18 1.89 2.88 -5.53
CA LEU A 18 0.81 1.90 -5.40
C LEU A 18 -0.48 2.42 -6.01
N SER A 19 -0.80 3.69 -5.78
CA SER A 19 -2.00 4.31 -6.32
C SER A 19 -2.02 4.28 -7.84
N LYS A 20 -0.89 4.50 -8.47
CA LYS A 20 -0.78 4.45 -9.94
C LYS A 20 -1.04 3.05 -10.47
N HIS A 21 -0.85 2.03 -9.67
CA HIS A 21 -1.09 0.64 -10.04
C HIS A 21 -2.42 0.09 -9.52
N GLY A 22 -3.29 0.99 -9.02
CA GLY A 22 -4.62 0.59 -8.56
C GLY A 22 -4.68 0.05 -7.15
N TYR A 23 -3.64 0.30 -6.34
CA TYR A 23 -3.62 -0.11 -4.94
C TYR A 23 -3.61 1.13 -4.05
N HIS A 24 -4.57 1.21 -3.14
CA HIS A 24 -4.77 2.40 -2.32
C HIS A 24 -4.63 2.07 -0.84
N VAL A 25 -3.83 2.86 -0.14
CA VAL A 25 -3.68 2.77 1.31
C VAL A 25 -4.43 3.94 1.91
N GLU A 26 -5.38 3.66 2.79
CA GLU A 26 -6.29 4.66 3.33
C GLU A 26 -6.41 4.53 4.83
N GLN A 27 -6.79 5.62 5.48
CA GLN A 27 -7.14 5.62 6.90
C GLN A 27 -8.61 5.98 7.02
N SER A 28 -9.36 5.15 7.73
CA SER A 28 -10.76 5.38 8.04
C SER A 28 -10.90 5.44 9.56
N GLY A 29 -11.08 6.66 10.10
CA GLY A 29 -11.03 6.88 11.53
C GLY A 29 -9.65 6.54 12.08
N GLN A 30 -9.57 5.58 13.01
CA GLN A 30 -8.30 5.12 13.55
C GLN A 30 -7.81 3.83 12.90
N GLN A 31 -8.55 3.34 11.92
CA GLN A 31 -8.26 2.07 11.26
C GLN A 31 -7.54 2.34 9.95
N TRP A 32 -6.41 1.68 9.73
CA TRP A 32 -5.72 1.66 8.44
C TRP A 32 -6.24 0.50 7.61
N GLN A 33 -6.25 0.69 6.29
CA GLN A 33 -6.70 -0.34 5.36
C GLN A 33 -6.05 -0.11 4.01
N TRP A 34 -6.02 -1.15 3.19
CA TRP A 34 -5.62 -1.03 1.79
C TRP A 34 -6.64 -1.74 0.93
N ARG A 35 -6.72 -1.31 -0.31
CA ARG A 35 -7.63 -1.93 -1.27
C ARG A 35 -7.06 -1.86 -2.66
N ARG A 36 -7.47 -2.79 -3.49
CA ARG A 36 -7.25 -2.78 -4.91
C ARG A 36 -8.49 -2.21 -5.59
N ASP A 37 -8.31 -1.51 -6.72
CA ASP A 37 -9.44 -1.02 -7.49
C ASP A 37 -10.41 -2.17 -7.81
N GLY A 38 -11.69 -1.95 -7.50
CA GLY A 38 -12.72 -2.94 -7.73
C GLY A 38 -12.84 -4.03 -6.68
N ALA A 39 -12.05 -3.97 -5.62
CA ALA A 39 -12.07 -4.96 -4.55
C ALA A 39 -12.39 -4.33 -3.21
N ALA A 40 -12.80 -5.15 -2.24
CA ALA A 40 -13.09 -4.70 -0.89
C ALA A 40 -11.79 -4.35 -0.17
N ALA A 41 -11.88 -3.41 0.79
CA ALA A 41 -10.73 -3.01 1.60
C ALA A 41 -10.34 -4.11 2.58
N THR A 42 -9.05 -4.24 2.82
CA THR A 42 -8.48 -5.16 3.80
C THR A 42 -7.92 -4.34 4.97
N PRO A 43 -8.34 -4.62 6.20
CA PRO A 43 -7.83 -3.88 7.35
C PRO A 43 -6.37 -4.20 7.64
N ALA A 44 -5.67 -3.22 8.21
CA ALA A 44 -4.27 -3.36 8.60
C ALA A 44 -4.06 -2.66 9.94
N ASP A 45 -3.04 -3.09 10.68
CA ASP A 45 -2.77 -2.55 12.00
C ASP A 45 -2.28 -1.11 11.97
N ASN A 46 -1.54 -0.75 10.93
CA ASN A 46 -0.99 0.58 10.79
C ASN A 46 -0.67 0.86 9.32
N GLU A 47 -0.21 2.09 9.06
CA GLU A 47 0.10 2.49 7.69
C GLU A 47 1.16 1.61 7.05
N LEU A 48 2.24 1.34 7.77
CA LEU A 48 3.33 0.53 7.23
C LEU A 48 2.85 -0.86 6.86
N THR A 49 2.06 -1.49 7.72
CA THR A 49 1.51 -2.82 7.45
C THR A 49 0.62 -2.79 6.20
N ALA A 50 -0.20 -1.75 6.06
CA ALA A 50 -1.05 -1.59 4.87
C ALA A 50 -0.20 -1.44 3.60
N ILE A 51 0.85 -0.63 3.66
CA ILE A 51 1.76 -0.42 2.52
C ILE A 51 2.44 -1.74 2.13
N LEU A 52 2.94 -2.48 3.12
CA LEU A 52 3.61 -3.75 2.86
C LEU A 52 2.66 -4.77 2.24
N ALA A 53 1.44 -4.86 2.77
CA ALA A 53 0.45 -5.80 2.24
C ALA A 53 0.05 -5.44 0.81
N ALA A 54 -0.17 -4.16 0.53
CA ALA A 54 -0.52 -3.71 -0.81
C ALA A 54 0.64 -3.94 -1.79
N SER A 55 1.87 -3.68 -1.34
CA SER A 55 3.05 -3.89 -2.16
C SER A 55 3.23 -5.37 -2.51
N GLU A 56 3.02 -6.25 -1.52
CA GLU A 56 3.08 -7.69 -1.74
C GLU A 56 2.03 -8.14 -2.74
N ALA A 57 0.80 -7.62 -2.61
CA ALA A 57 -0.27 -7.95 -3.54
C ALA A 57 0.07 -7.53 -4.96
N LEU A 58 0.65 -6.34 -5.12
CA LEU A 58 1.07 -5.84 -6.43
C LEU A 58 2.15 -6.74 -7.04
N ILE A 59 3.14 -7.12 -6.24
CA ILE A 59 4.23 -7.97 -6.69
C ILE A 59 3.69 -9.34 -7.12
N ARG A 60 2.80 -9.93 -6.33
CA ARG A 60 2.20 -11.22 -6.65
C ARG A 60 1.40 -11.16 -7.94
N ALA A 61 0.65 -10.08 -8.14
CA ALA A 61 -0.13 -9.90 -9.36
C ALA A 61 0.78 -9.80 -10.59
N SER A 62 1.89 -9.07 -10.45
CA SER A 62 2.85 -8.90 -11.54
C SER A 62 3.55 -10.21 -11.88
N VAL A 63 3.97 -10.96 -10.87
CA VAL A 63 4.62 -12.25 -11.07
C VAL A 63 3.65 -13.26 -11.66
N GLY A 64 2.42 -13.31 -11.15
CA GLY A 64 1.40 -14.19 -11.68
C GLY A 64 1.11 -13.94 -13.15
N THR A 65 1.05 -12.67 -13.53
CA THR A 65 0.82 -12.28 -14.92
C THR A 65 2.00 -12.70 -15.80
N ALA A 66 3.21 -12.51 -15.31
CA ALA A 66 4.42 -12.87 -16.06
C ALA A 66 4.57 -14.39 -16.20
N ALA A 67 4.09 -15.16 -15.23
CA ALA A 67 4.17 -16.62 -15.26
C ALA A 67 3.14 -17.25 -16.18
N ALA A 68 2.11 -16.50 -16.52
CA ALA A 68 1.11 -16.97 -17.46
C ALA A 68 1.59 -16.76 -18.90
#